data_d079e7a5c2294c7c4bd1059d9c084d55
#
_entry.id   d079e7a5c2294c7c4bd1059d9c084d55
#
_cell.length_a   1.000
_cell.length_b   1.000
_cell.length_c   1.000
_cell.angle_alpha   90.00
_cell.angle_beta   90.00
_cell.angle_gamma   90.00
#
_symmetry.space_group_name_H-M   'P 1'
#
loop_
_entity.id
_entity.type
_entity.pdbx_description
1 polymer ?
#
loop_
_entity_poly.entity_id
_entity_poly.type
_entity_poly.pdbx_seq_one_letter_code
_entity_poly.pdbx_strand_id
1 'polypeptide(L)'
;MGLSCGNPTALASLEPGEVVLDLGAGGGLDCFIAGPKVGAEGRVIGVDMTPEMLAKARGNLGAYRERSGLDNVEFRLGEIEHLPVPDASIDVVISNCVINLSPDKRQVWREIARVLKPGGRVAVSDLALLKPLPRGVLDDLEALVGCIAGAETVDEVRANALDAGLTDLRMTAKPQYVEAMTSWEDPLYKKIAAALPDGDGMSDYVVSLDVAARRG
;
A
#
# COMPACT_ATOMS: atom_id res chain seq x y z
N MET A 1 3.42 -5.10 15.59
CA MET A 1 4.34 -4.95 14.45
C MET A 1 3.46 -4.70 13.24
N GLY A 2 3.75 -3.69 12.42
CA GLY A 2 2.96 -3.45 11.21
C GLY A 2 3.23 -4.55 10.19
N LEU A 3 2.18 -5.11 9.60
CA LEU A 3 2.30 -5.97 8.44
C LEU A 3 2.89 -5.12 7.30
N SER A 4 4.02 -5.52 6.74
CA SER A 4 4.59 -4.89 5.55
C SER A 4 4.61 -5.94 4.45
N CYS A 5 3.87 -5.69 3.37
CA CYS A 5 3.80 -6.61 2.22
C CYS A 5 4.97 -6.42 1.26
N GLY A 6 5.83 -5.42 1.49
CA GLY A 6 6.96 -5.12 0.64
C GLY A 6 7.68 -3.82 0.99
N ASN A 7 8.41 -3.27 0.04
CA ASN A 7 9.11 -2.00 0.17
C ASN A 7 8.76 -1.06 -1.01
N PRO A 8 7.61 -0.38 -0.95
CA PRO A 8 7.17 0.51 -2.01
C PRO A 8 8.13 1.69 -2.21
N THR A 9 8.82 2.16 -1.17
CA THR A 9 9.81 3.24 -1.29
C THR A 9 11.04 2.83 -2.09
N ALA A 10 11.46 1.55 -2.01
CA ALA A 10 12.52 1.02 -2.86
C ALA A 10 12.02 0.80 -4.30
N LEU A 11 10.79 0.27 -4.45
CA LEU A 11 10.15 0.06 -5.75
C LEU A 11 9.96 1.39 -6.50
N ALA A 12 9.60 2.46 -5.79
CA ALA A 12 9.34 3.77 -6.36
C ALA A 12 10.61 4.49 -6.88
N SER A 13 11.81 4.11 -6.44
CA SER A 13 13.07 4.77 -6.80
C SER A 13 12.99 6.30 -6.64
N LEU A 14 12.75 6.76 -5.39
CA LEU A 14 12.54 8.17 -5.07
C LEU A 14 13.77 9.03 -5.42
N GLU A 15 13.51 10.21 -5.98
CA GLU A 15 14.54 11.19 -6.39
C GLU A 15 14.43 12.50 -5.55
N PRO A 16 15.54 13.24 -5.37
CA PRO A 16 15.51 14.53 -4.71
C PRO A 16 14.55 15.54 -5.38
N GLY A 17 13.80 16.27 -4.57
CA GLY A 17 12.84 17.29 -5.01
C GLY A 17 11.44 16.76 -5.32
N GLU A 18 11.20 15.47 -5.28
CA GLU A 18 9.88 14.89 -5.56
C GLU A 18 8.87 15.13 -4.43
N VAL A 19 7.60 15.26 -4.81
CA VAL A 19 6.45 15.23 -3.91
C VAL A 19 5.89 13.82 -3.87
N VAL A 20 5.99 13.18 -2.71
CA VAL A 20 5.55 11.80 -2.48
C VAL A 20 4.26 11.80 -1.66
N LEU A 21 3.32 10.95 -2.05
CA LEU A 21 2.09 10.67 -1.29
C LEU A 21 2.12 9.21 -0.82
N ASP A 22 1.98 8.99 0.48
CA ASP A 22 1.89 7.68 1.11
C ASP A 22 0.43 7.40 1.51
N LEU A 23 -0.16 6.35 0.94
CA LEU A 23 -1.53 5.92 1.21
C LEU A 23 -1.55 4.96 2.39
N GLY A 24 -2.41 5.27 3.39
CA GLY A 24 -2.48 4.49 4.63
C GLY A 24 -1.19 4.59 5.43
N ALA A 25 -0.69 5.81 5.63
CA ALA A 25 0.61 6.10 6.25
C ALA A 25 0.78 5.54 7.67
N GLY A 26 -0.31 5.19 8.36
CA GLY A 26 -0.29 4.65 9.71
C GLY A 26 0.54 5.51 10.67
N GLY A 27 1.54 4.92 11.33
CA GLY A 27 2.48 5.61 12.21
C GLY A 27 3.58 6.43 11.51
N GLY A 28 3.54 6.51 10.16
CA GLY A 28 4.42 7.35 9.35
C GLY A 28 5.74 6.70 8.91
N LEU A 29 5.90 5.38 9.05
CA LEU A 29 7.18 4.71 8.79
C LEU A 29 7.68 4.96 7.36
N ASP A 30 6.86 4.70 6.33
CA ASP A 30 7.25 4.86 4.93
C ASP A 30 7.50 6.34 4.59
N CYS A 31 6.71 7.28 5.18
CA CYS A 31 6.96 8.72 5.08
C CYS A 31 8.33 9.13 5.63
N PHE A 32 8.72 8.61 6.80
CA PHE A 32 10.01 8.92 7.40
C PHE A 32 11.20 8.28 6.68
N ILE A 33 10.98 7.20 5.96
CA ILE A 33 11.97 6.59 5.07
C ILE A 33 12.08 7.38 3.76
N ALA A 34 10.97 7.89 3.24
CA ALA A 34 10.92 8.65 1.99
C ALA A 34 11.50 10.08 2.15
N GLY A 35 11.23 10.73 3.29
CA GLY A 35 11.65 12.13 3.52
C GLY A 35 13.12 12.42 3.25
N PRO A 36 14.10 11.65 3.79
CA PRO A 36 15.51 11.84 3.49
C PRO A 36 15.89 11.59 2.04
N LYS A 37 15.15 10.72 1.32
CA LYS A 37 15.41 10.42 -0.09
C LYS A 37 15.03 11.56 -1.01
N VAL A 38 13.91 12.23 -0.72
CA VAL A 38 13.47 13.38 -1.50
C VAL A 38 14.17 14.69 -1.08
N GLY A 39 14.80 14.73 0.08
CA GLY A 39 15.61 15.85 0.56
C GLY A 39 14.79 17.12 0.88
N ALA A 40 15.52 18.23 1.13
CA ALA A 40 14.92 19.48 1.60
C ALA A 40 13.98 20.15 0.57
N GLU A 41 14.21 19.95 -0.70
CA GLU A 41 13.38 20.50 -1.78
C GLU A 41 12.15 19.61 -2.10
N GLY A 42 12.16 18.35 -1.63
CA GLY A 42 11.05 17.43 -1.79
C GLY A 42 10.07 17.50 -0.62
N ARG A 43 8.95 16.81 -0.75
CA ARG A 43 7.90 16.75 0.27
C ARG A 43 7.28 15.36 0.34
N VAL A 44 6.93 14.91 1.54
CA VAL A 44 6.19 13.68 1.76
C VAL A 44 4.89 13.97 2.48
N ILE A 45 3.78 13.51 1.93
CA ILE A 45 2.43 13.64 2.47
C ILE A 45 1.94 12.24 2.82
N GLY A 46 1.71 11.96 4.10
CA GLY A 46 1.05 10.73 4.54
C GLY A 46 -0.45 10.96 4.72
N VAL A 47 -1.27 10.09 4.15
CA VAL A 47 -2.73 10.09 4.35
C VAL A 47 -3.14 8.85 5.10
N ASP A 48 -3.96 9.02 6.13
CA ASP A 48 -4.58 7.91 6.88
C ASP A 48 -5.97 8.31 7.35
N MET A 49 -6.90 7.36 7.40
CA MET A 49 -8.26 7.62 7.86
C MET A 49 -8.41 7.52 9.38
N THR A 50 -7.40 7.03 10.09
CA THR A 50 -7.42 6.74 11.52
C THR A 50 -6.78 7.89 12.31
N PRO A 51 -7.55 8.68 13.08
CA PRO A 51 -7.00 9.82 13.85
C PRO A 51 -5.91 9.42 14.83
N GLU A 52 -6.01 8.24 15.46
CA GLU A 52 -5.04 7.71 16.42
C GLU A 52 -3.70 7.39 15.73
N MET A 53 -3.73 6.85 14.52
CA MET A 53 -2.51 6.60 13.73
C MET A 53 -1.83 7.91 13.36
N LEU A 54 -2.60 8.90 12.92
CA LEU A 54 -2.07 10.22 12.62
C LEU A 54 -1.51 10.95 13.86
N ALA A 55 -2.15 10.79 15.02
CA ALA A 55 -1.60 11.33 16.27
C ALA A 55 -0.23 10.73 16.58
N LYS A 56 -0.08 9.41 16.40
CA LYS A 56 1.19 8.71 16.55
C LYS A 56 2.24 9.19 15.53
N ALA A 57 1.86 9.28 14.25
CA ALA A 57 2.75 9.76 13.20
C ALA A 57 3.22 11.20 13.46
N ARG A 58 2.31 12.10 13.81
CA ARG A 58 2.63 13.49 14.16
C ARG A 58 3.49 13.61 15.41
N GLY A 59 3.29 12.73 16.40
CA GLY A 59 4.14 12.63 17.60
C GLY A 59 5.59 12.28 17.28
N ASN A 60 5.85 11.58 16.18
CA ASN A 60 7.19 11.19 15.74
C ASN A 60 7.91 12.28 14.91
N LEU A 61 7.22 13.35 14.49
CA LEU A 61 7.82 14.42 13.66
C LEU A 61 9.00 15.13 14.36
N GLY A 62 8.93 15.32 15.68
CA GLY A 62 10.04 15.92 16.46
C GLY A 62 11.31 15.09 16.32
N ALA A 63 11.23 13.80 16.60
CA ALA A 63 12.35 12.88 16.48
C ALA A 63 12.85 12.72 15.03
N TYR A 64 11.95 12.82 14.04
CA TYR A 64 12.33 12.85 12.63
C TYR A 64 13.18 14.07 12.29
N ARG A 65 12.72 15.29 12.68
CA ARG A 65 13.44 16.54 12.46
C ARG A 65 14.82 16.56 13.11
N GLU A 66 14.91 16.07 14.36
CA GLU A 66 16.19 15.99 15.08
C GLU A 66 17.20 15.07 14.39
N ARG A 67 16.75 13.91 13.85
CA ARG A 67 17.64 12.94 13.21
C ARG A 67 18.01 13.28 11.76
N SER A 68 17.07 13.82 10.99
CA SER A 68 17.25 14.09 9.57
C SER A 68 17.69 15.53 9.26
N GLY A 69 17.44 16.48 10.16
CA GLY A 69 17.57 17.91 9.88
C GLY A 69 16.51 18.46 8.92
N LEU A 70 15.47 17.68 8.59
CA LEU A 70 14.46 18.01 7.58
C LEU A 70 13.09 18.27 8.24
N ASP A 71 12.28 19.13 7.59
CA ASP A 71 10.89 19.41 7.94
C ASP A 71 9.98 19.27 6.71
N ASN A 72 10.13 18.17 5.99
CA ASN A 72 9.52 17.91 4.69
C ASN A 72 8.45 16.81 4.72
N VAL A 73 7.99 16.39 5.91
CA VAL A 73 6.95 15.36 6.09
C VAL A 73 5.74 15.96 6.77
N GLU A 74 4.55 15.71 6.24
CA GLU A 74 3.27 16.08 6.85
C GLU A 74 2.27 14.93 6.80
N PHE A 75 1.22 15.01 7.65
CA PHE A 75 0.17 14.00 7.73
C PHE A 75 -1.22 14.62 7.65
N ARG A 76 -2.08 14.05 6.79
CA ARG A 76 -3.46 14.50 6.55
C ARG A 76 -4.44 13.39 6.90
N LEU A 77 -5.56 13.77 7.53
CA LEU A 77 -6.70 12.87 7.73
C LEU A 77 -7.49 12.78 6.43
N GLY A 78 -7.77 11.57 5.97
CA GLY A 78 -8.55 11.33 4.77
C GLY A 78 -8.66 9.86 4.43
N GLU A 79 -9.65 9.52 3.63
CA GLU A 79 -9.85 8.20 3.04
C GLU A 79 -9.11 8.11 1.71
N ILE A 80 -8.61 6.92 1.38
CA ILE A 80 -7.84 6.72 0.14
C ILE A 80 -8.72 6.76 -1.11
N GLU A 81 -10.03 6.59 -0.96
CA GLU A 81 -11.05 6.75 -1.99
C GLU A 81 -11.33 8.23 -2.34
N HIS A 82 -10.94 9.17 -1.45
CA HIS A 82 -11.15 10.61 -1.60
C HIS A 82 -9.96 11.37 -1.01
N LEU A 83 -8.85 11.36 -1.73
CA LEU A 83 -7.59 11.90 -1.25
C LEU A 83 -7.64 13.42 -1.02
N PRO A 84 -7.24 13.91 0.18
CA PRO A 84 -7.20 15.35 0.50
C PRO A 84 -5.99 16.04 -0.14
N VAL A 85 -5.81 15.82 -1.46
CA VAL A 85 -4.68 16.26 -2.26
C VAL A 85 -5.20 16.77 -3.60
N PRO A 86 -4.68 17.93 -4.11
CA PRO A 86 -5.08 18.47 -5.41
C PRO A 86 -4.74 17.54 -6.59
N ASP A 87 -5.46 17.73 -7.70
CA ASP A 87 -5.16 17.05 -8.97
C ASP A 87 -3.74 17.38 -9.45
N ALA A 88 -3.11 16.43 -10.08
CA ALA A 88 -1.80 16.59 -10.74
C ALA A 88 -0.74 17.32 -9.91
N SER A 89 -0.65 16.99 -8.61
CA SER A 89 0.26 17.64 -7.65
C SER A 89 1.34 16.71 -7.09
N ILE A 90 1.24 15.41 -7.35
CA ILE A 90 2.11 14.37 -6.78
C ILE A 90 3.01 13.78 -7.87
N ASP A 91 4.30 13.66 -7.58
CA ASP A 91 5.26 12.99 -8.46
C ASP A 91 5.22 11.47 -8.28
N VAL A 92 5.07 11.02 -7.04
CA VAL A 92 5.10 9.60 -6.68
C VAL A 92 4.04 9.26 -5.65
N VAL A 93 3.21 8.25 -5.93
CA VAL A 93 2.32 7.62 -4.94
C VAL A 93 2.98 6.32 -4.47
N ILE A 94 3.04 6.11 -3.17
CA ILE A 94 3.43 4.83 -2.55
C ILE A 94 2.29 4.30 -1.70
N SER A 95 2.19 2.96 -1.59
CA SER A 95 1.19 2.29 -0.75
C SER A 95 1.71 0.93 -0.28
N ASN A 96 1.47 0.59 0.99
CA ASN A 96 1.91 -0.66 1.59
C ASN A 96 0.79 -1.30 2.42
N CYS A 97 0.22 -2.42 1.95
CA CYS A 97 -0.81 -3.20 2.62
C CYS A 97 -2.06 -2.41 3.04
N VAL A 98 -2.55 -1.49 2.23
CA VAL A 98 -3.73 -0.68 2.58
C VAL A 98 -4.86 -0.73 1.56
N ILE A 99 -4.57 -0.90 0.26
CA ILE A 99 -5.61 -0.83 -0.79
C ILE A 99 -6.64 -1.94 -0.58
N ASN A 100 -6.23 -3.10 -0.11
CA ASN A 100 -7.13 -4.22 0.17
C ASN A 100 -8.16 -3.94 1.27
N LEU A 101 -7.93 -2.97 2.14
CA LEU A 101 -8.88 -2.55 3.18
C LEU A 101 -9.98 -1.64 2.64
N SER A 102 -9.80 -1.04 1.47
CA SER A 102 -10.79 -0.18 0.83
C SER A 102 -12.01 -0.98 0.36
N PRO A 103 -13.25 -0.49 0.58
CA PRO A 103 -14.44 -1.07 -0.01
C PRO A 103 -14.59 -0.76 -1.50
N ASP A 104 -13.93 0.29 -2.02
CA ASP A 104 -13.97 0.70 -3.43
C ASP A 104 -12.56 0.91 -4.00
N LYS A 105 -11.88 -0.20 -4.27
CA LYS A 105 -10.52 -0.19 -4.81
C LYS A 105 -10.42 0.45 -6.18
N ARG A 106 -11.49 0.33 -6.99
CA ARG A 106 -11.56 0.99 -8.30
C ARG A 106 -11.49 2.51 -8.15
N GLN A 107 -12.16 3.06 -7.14
CA GLN A 107 -12.09 4.49 -6.82
C GLN A 107 -10.70 4.88 -6.31
N VAL A 108 -10.05 4.05 -5.51
CA VAL A 108 -8.66 4.29 -5.07
C VAL A 108 -7.72 4.44 -6.27
N TRP A 109 -7.79 3.55 -7.27
CA TRP A 109 -6.95 3.64 -8.46
C TRP A 109 -7.23 4.91 -9.28
N ARG A 110 -8.51 5.37 -9.34
CA ARG A 110 -8.87 6.66 -9.96
C ARG A 110 -8.28 7.85 -9.21
N GLU A 111 -8.31 7.83 -7.89
CA GLU A 111 -7.72 8.88 -7.06
C GLU A 111 -6.19 8.92 -7.21
N ILE A 112 -5.52 7.76 -7.25
CA ILE A 112 -4.09 7.67 -7.56
C ILE A 112 -3.80 8.36 -8.90
N ALA A 113 -4.54 8.02 -9.95
CA ALA A 113 -4.35 8.63 -11.26
C ALA A 113 -4.66 10.14 -11.26
N ARG A 114 -5.69 10.58 -10.51
CA ARG A 114 -6.09 12.00 -10.41
C ARG A 114 -4.96 12.86 -9.80
N VAL A 115 -4.39 12.40 -8.69
CA VAL A 115 -3.41 13.19 -7.93
C VAL A 115 -2.02 13.18 -8.55
N LEU A 116 -1.65 12.13 -9.29
CA LEU A 116 -0.38 12.06 -9.98
C LEU A 116 -0.27 13.16 -11.05
N LYS A 117 0.88 13.78 -11.18
CA LYS A 117 1.24 14.61 -12.33
C LYS A 117 1.33 13.77 -13.62
N PRO A 118 1.15 14.34 -14.81
CA PRO A 118 1.51 13.64 -16.06
C PRO A 118 2.96 13.11 -15.97
N GLY A 119 3.16 11.83 -16.30
CA GLY A 119 4.44 11.14 -16.15
C GLY A 119 4.80 10.71 -14.72
N GLY A 120 4.04 11.14 -13.72
CA GLY A 120 4.17 10.67 -12.33
C GLY A 120 3.95 9.16 -12.21
N ARG A 121 4.43 8.58 -11.13
CA ARG A 121 4.43 7.12 -10.95
C ARG A 121 3.80 6.67 -9.64
N VAL A 122 3.31 5.44 -9.63
CA VAL A 122 2.81 4.76 -8.43
C VAL A 122 3.62 3.50 -8.17
N ALA A 123 3.84 3.20 -6.90
CA ALA A 123 4.44 1.96 -6.42
C ALA A 123 3.64 1.41 -5.24
N VAL A 124 3.01 0.26 -5.44
CA VAL A 124 2.19 -0.43 -4.44
C VAL A 124 2.84 -1.76 -4.10
N SER A 125 2.85 -2.11 -2.81
CA SER A 125 3.14 -3.47 -2.35
C SER A 125 1.95 -3.93 -1.51
N ASP A 126 1.20 -4.92 -2.00
CA ASP A 126 0.02 -5.44 -1.31
C ASP A 126 -0.14 -6.95 -1.55
N LEU A 127 -1.08 -7.59 -0.85
CA LEU A 127 -1.46 -8.97 -1.14
C LEU A 127 -2.42 -9.00 -2.33
N ALA A 128 -2.30 -10.02 -3.17
CA ALA A 128 -3.23 -10.28 -4.25
C ALA A 128 -3.59 -11.76 -4.30
N LEU A 129 -4.73 -12.08 -4.91
CA LEU A 129 -5.19 -13.44 -5.07
C LEU A 129 -4.72 -14.02 -6.41
N LEU A 130 -4.24 -15.25 -6.37
CA LEU A 130 -3.97 -16.06 -7.55
C LEU A 130 -5.24 -16.75 -8.09
N LYS A 131 -6.17 -17.07 -7.20
CA LYS A 131 -7.50 -17.62 -7.46
C LYS A 131 -8.48 -17.18 -6.37
N PRO A 132 -9.81 -17.20 -6.63
CA PRO A 132 -10.80 -16.81 -5.63
C PRO A 132 -10.68 -17.60 -4.32
N LEU A 133 -10.85 -16.92 -3.20
CA LEU A 133 -10.85 -17.54 -1.87
C LEU A 133 -12.12 -18.35 -1.62
N PRO A 134 -12.05 -19.45 -0.85
CA PRO A 134 -13.22 -20.14 -0.34
C PRO A 134 -14.11 -19.20 0.50
N ARG A 135 -15.44 -19.40 0.46
CA ARG A 135 -16.41 -18.57 1.20
C ARG A 135 -16.13 -18.50 2.68
N GLY A 136 -15.68 -19.60 3.29
CA GLY A 136 -15.36 -19.64 4.71
C GLY A 136 -14.22 -18.71 5.14
N VAL A 137 -13.33 -18.32 4.20
CA VAL A 137 -12.26 -17.33 4.44
C VAL A 137 -12.78 -15.91 4.20
N LEU A 138 -13.64 -15.71 3.19
CA LEU A 138 -14.20 -14.40 2.86
C LEU A 138 -15.08 -13.83 3.97
N ASP A 139 -15.78 -14.70 4.70
CA ASP A 139 -16.69 -14.32 5.79
C ASP A 139 -15.95 -14.06 7.11
N ASP A 140 -14.63 -14.23 7.14
CA ASP A 140 -13.82 -14.04 8.34
C ASP A 140 -13.33 -12.59 8.47
N LEU A 141 -13.79 -11.90 9.52
CA LEU A 141 -13.42 -10.51 9.79
C LEU A 141 -11.91 -10.35 10.07
N GLU A 142 -11.28 -11.36 10.69
CA GLU A 142 -9.83 -11.33 10.97
C GLU A 142 -9.03 -11.46 9.67
N ALA A 143 -9.52 -12.24 8.71
CA ALA A 143 -8.92 -12.34 7.38
C ALA A 143 -9.02 -11.02 6.60
N LEU A 144 -10.10 -10.24 6.79
CA LEU A 144 -10.25 -8.91 6.22
C LEU A 144 -9.23 -7.92 6.82
N VAL A 145 -9.10 -7.91 8.15
CA VAL A 145 -8.11 -7.07 8.86
C VAL A 145 -6.68 -7.43 8.46
N GLY A 146 -6.43 -8.70 8.13
CA GLY A 146 -5.14 -9.16 7.61
C GLY A 146 -4.91 -8.86 6.12
N CYS A 147 -5.74 -8.05 5.47
CA CYS A 147 -5.68 -7.71 4.04
C CYS A 147 -5.87 -8.90 3.08
N ILE A 148 -6.33 -10.06 3.55
CA ILE A 148 -6.48 -11.28 2.74
C ILE A 148 -7.89 -11.37 2.16
N ALA A 149 -8.92 -11.29 3.00
CA ALA A 149 -10.31 -11.42 2.53
C ALA A 149 -10.75 -10.29 1.61
N GLY A 150 -10.12 -9.10 1.75
CA GLY A 150 -10.34 -7.96 0.88
C GLY A 150 -9.43 -7.92 -0.36
N ALA A 151 -8.51 -8.88 -0.52
CA ALA A 151 -7.59 -8.86 -1.64
C ALA A 151 -8.30 -9.14 -2.97
N GLU A 152 -7.90 -8.41 -4.00
CA GLU A 152 -8.34 -8.64 -5.39
C GLU A 152 -7.42 -9.66 -6.08
N THR A 153 -7.93 -10.30 -7.13
CA THR A 153 -7.08 -11.11 -8.00
C THR A 153 -6.07 -10.24 -8.74
N VAL A 154 -4.95 -10.83 -9.13
CA VAL A 154 -3.92 -10.13 -9.93
C VAL A 154 -4.53 -9.48 -11.18
N ASP A 155 -5.52 -10.13 -11.82
CA ASP A 155 -6.17 -9.60 -13.00
C ASP A 155 -7.12 -8.42 -12.69
N GLU A 156 -7.82 -8.43 -11.55
CA GLU A 156 -8.65 -7.31 -11.10
C GLU A 156 -7.79 -6.10 -10.76
N VAL A 157 -6.68 -6.28 -10.04
CA VAL A 157 -5.71 -5.19 -9.77
C VAL A 157 -5.20 -4.59 -11.08
N ARG A 158 -4.86 -5.43 -12.07
CA ARG A 158 -4.45 -5.00 -13.41
C ARG A 158 -5.54 -4.17 -14.10
N ALA A 159 -6.75 -4.69 -14.11
CA ALA A 159 -7.89 -4.03 -14.76
C ALA A 159 -8.17 -2.66 -14.13
N ASN A 160 -8.21 -2.58 -12.80
CA ASN A 160 -8.46 -1.34 -12.08
C ASN A 160 -7.40 -0.27 -12.34
N ALA A 161 -6.11 -0.64 -12.37
CA ALA A 161 -5.02 0.28 -12.68
C ALA A 161 -5.11 0.82 -14.12
N LEU A 162 -5.38 -0.05 -15.10
CA LEU A 162 -5.53 0.35 -16.51
C LEU A 162 -6.80 1.17 -16.75
N ASP A 163 -7.93 0.80 -16.15
CA ASP A 163 -9.21 1.55 -16.24
C ASP A 163 -9.09 2.96 -15.63
N ALA A 164 -8.19 3.16 -14.66
CA ALA A 164 -7.88 4.47 -14.11
C ALA A 164 -6.99 5.34 -15.03
N GLY A 165 -6.53 4.81 -16.16
CA GLY A 165 -5.69 5.51 -17.14
C GLY A 165 -4.19 5.45 -16.83
N LEU A 166 -3.77 4.53 -15.96
CA LEU A 166 -2.34 4.29 -15.72
C LEU A 166 -1.74 3.45 -16.86
N THR A 167 -0.48 3.72 -17.17
CA THR A 167 0.29 3.11 -18.25
C THR A 167 1.57 2.48 -17.72
N ASP A 168 2.37 1.84 -18.58
CA ASP A 168 3.65 1.20 -18.21
C ASP A 168 3.55 0.25 -17.01
N LEU A 169 2.39 -0.42 -16.89
CA LEU A 169 2.07 -1.27 -15.75
C LEU A 169 3.04 -2.47 -15.67
N ARG A 170 3.74 -2.57 -14.57
CA ARG A 170 4.60 -3.70 -14.21
C ARG A 170 4.09 -4.31 -12.90
N MET A 171 3.90 -5.62 -12.92
CA MET A 171 3.42 -6.38 -11.78
C MET A 171 4.41 -7.50 -11.50
N THR A 172 4.88 -7.59 -10.26
CA THR A 172 5.86 -8.60 -9.84
C THR A 172 5.33 -9.35 -8.63
N ALA A 173 5.03 -10.62 -8.84
CA ALA A 173 4.63 -11.53 -7.77
C ALA A 173 5.85 -11.97 -6.95
N LYS A 174 5.72 -12.03 -5.63
CA LYS A 174 6.75 -12.45 -4.67
C LYS A 174 6.23 -13.63 -3.83
N PRO A 175 6.20 -14.85 -4.37
CA PRO A 175 5.67 -16.02 -3.66
C PRO A 175 6.42 -16.33 -2.36
N GLN A 176 7.75 -16.10 -2.33
CA GLN A 176 8.59 -16.32 -1.14
C GLN A 176 8.13 -15.51 0.08
N TYR A 177 7.42 -14.42 -0.11
CA TYR A 177 6.90 -13.61 0.98
C TYR A 177 5.78 -14.33 1.73
N VAL A 178 4.84 -14.95 1.01
CA VAL A 178 3.75 -15.74 1.59
C VAL A 178 4.28 -17.03 2.21
N GLU A 179 5.27 -17.67 1.60
CA GLU A 179 5.94 -18.84 2.18
C GLU A 179 6.58 -18.51 3.54
N ALA A 180 7.23 -17.34 3.67
CA ALA A 180 7.76 -16.88 4.94
C ALA A 180 6.64 -16.63 5.97
N MET A 181 5.50 -16.08 5.56
CA MET A 181 4.35 -15.84 6.43
C MET A 181 3.73 -17.15 6.94
N THR A 182 3.69 -18.20 6.12
CA THR A 182 3.17 -19.52 6.55
C THR A 182 4.02 -20.19 7.63
N SER A 183 5.30 -19.81 7.74
CA SER A 183 6.19 -20.26 8.82
C SER A 183 5.96 -19.51 10.14
N TRP A 184 5.17 -18.42 10.14
CA TRP A 184 4.87 -17.67 11.35
C TRP A 184 3.80 -18.41 12.17
N GLU A 185 3.99 -18.41 13.50
CA GLU A 185 3.01 -18.98 14.44
C GLU A 185 1.79 -18.07 14.65
N ASP A 186 1.49 -17.21 13.68
CA ASP A 186 0.37 -16.28 13.76
C ASP A 186 -0.97 -17.04 13.74
N PRO A 187 -1.82 -16.87 14.76
CA PRO A 187 -3.12 -17.56 14.85
C PRO A 187 -4.03 -17.30 13.64
N LEU A 188 -3.98 -16.11 13.04
CA LEU A 188 -4.79 -15.74 11.87
C LEU A 188 -4.45 -16.63 10.67
N TYR A 189 -3.16 -16.78 10.36
CA TYR A 189 -2.73 -17.61 9.23
C TYR A 189 -3.06 -19.10 9.43
N LYS A 190 -2.93 -19.61 10.67
CA LYS A 190 -3.35 -20.97 11.01
C LYS A 190 -4.85 -21.19 10.81
N LYS A 191 -5.66 -20.19 11.19
CA LYS A 191 -7.11 -20.22 11.02
C LYS A 191 -7.53 -20.20 9.53
N ILE A 192 -6.90 -19.35 8.73
CA ILE A 192 -7.15 -19.27 7.29
C ILE A 192 -6.73 -20.58 6.61
N ALA A 193 -5.54 -21.09 6.92
CA ALA A 193 -5.05 -22.36 6.37
C ALA A 193 -6.00 -23.52 6.68
N ALA A 194 -6.59 -23.55 7.87
CA ALA A 194 -7.56 -24.57 8.27
C ALA A 194 -8.92 -24.45 7.53
N ALA A 195 -9.24 -23.30 6.95
CA ALA A 195 -10.45 -23.06 6.16
C ALA A 195 -10.26 -23.32 4.66
N LEU A 196 -9.04 -23.64 4.23
CA LEU A 196 -8.74 -24.02 2.84
C LEU A 196 -9.12 -25.49 2.59
N PRO A 197 -9.38 -25.88 1.33
CA PRO A 197 -9.60 -27.28 0.95
C PRO A 197 -8.40 -28.18 1.30
N ASP A 198 -8.66 -29.45 1.58
CA ASP A 198 -7.63 -30.44 1.87
C ASP A 198 -6.58 -30.52 0.76
N GLY A 199 -5.31 -30.33 1.14
CA GLY A 199 -4.17 -30.36 0.23
C GLY A 199 -3.76 -28.99 -0.36
N ASP A 200 -4.58 -27.94 -0.17
CA ASP A 200 -4.22 -26.58 -0.60
C ASP A 200 -3.49 -25.83 0.52
N GLY A 201 -2.51 -25.00 0.13
CA GLY A 201 -1.81 -24.07 1.01
C GLY A 201 -2.17 -22.60 0.73
N MET A 202 -1.82 -21.71 1.65
CA MET A 202 -2.01 -20.26 1.46
C MET A 202 -1.34 -19.74 0.18
N SER A 203 -0.17 -20.27 -0.15
CA SER A 203 0.60 -19.89 -1.36
C SER A 203 -0.10 -20.26 -2.67
N ASP A 204 -1.12 -21.14 -2.64
CA ASP A 204 -1.95 -21.45 -3.81
C ASP A 204 -3.01 -20.39 -4.08
N TYR A 205 -3.31 -19.54 -3.10
CA TYR A 205 -4.36 -18.52 -3.17
C TYR A 205 -3.81 -17.09 -3.12
N VAL A 206 -2.76 -16.85 -2.36
CA VAL A 206 -2.29 -15.51 -2.02
C VAL A 206 -0.84 -15.31 -2.44
N VAL A 207 -0.54 -14.14 -2.95
CA VAL A 207 0.82 -13.72 -3.29
C VAL A 207 1.04 -12.27 -2.83
N SER A 208 2.24 -11.93 -2.40
CA SER A 208 2.64 -10.52 -2.30
C SER A 208 2.92 -10.00 -3.71
N LEU A 209 2.30 -8.87 -4.05
CA LEU A 209 2.33 -8.28 -5.38
C LEU A 209 2.90 -6.86 -5.31
N ASP A 210 3.99 -6.63 -6.03
CA ASP A 210 4.45 -5.28 -6.31
C ASP A 210 3.82 -4.80 -7.62
N VAL A 211 3.25 -3.60 -7.59
CA VAL A 211 2.65 -2.91 -8.74
C VAL A 211 3.35 -1.59 -8.94
N ALA A 212 3.88 -1.35 -10.13
CA ALA A 212 4.41 -0.07 -10.55
C ALA A 212 3.76 0.35 -11.87
N ALA A 213 3.35 1.62 -11.94
CA ALA A 213 2.74 2.18 -13.15
C ALA A 213 3.03 3.68 -13.25
N ARG A 214 2.70 4.28 -14.40
CA ARG A 214 2.81 5.72 -14.64
C ARG A 214 1.47 6.31 -15.04
N ARG A 215 1.29 7.61 -14.74
CA ARG A 215 0.23 8.39 -15.34
C ARG A 215 0.67 8.82 -16.75
N GLY A 216 -0.12 8.48 -17.76
CA GLY A 216 0.05 8.96 -19.13
C GLY A 216 -0.13 10.47 -19.28
#